data_3f8a3d45f9394f990cd035a9406571dd
#
_entry.id   3f8a3d45f9394f990cd035a9406571dd
#
_cell.length_a   1.000
_cell.length_b   1.000
_cell.length_c   1.000
_cell.angle_alpha   90.00
_cell.angle_beta   90.00
_cell.angle_gamma   90.00
#
_symmetry.space_group_name_H-M   'P 1'
#
loop_
_entity.id
_entity.type
_entity.pdbx_description
1 polymer ?
#
loop_
_entity_poly.entity_id
_entity_poly.type
_entity_poly.pdbx_seq_one_letter_code
_entity_poly.pdbx_strand_id
1 'polypeptide(L)'
;MIPTRTSQIGSRIGKGIGTLVLAVACSALAQGGGLTVPKTVEAGSSFTIASNGSGKATLYIVGLGEVVKRDVDLGQAISIPEGTIYNAGHYLVFLAGGSNETGSFDVVPAKVADLSFLARPSRLAVGLHDGITGAVYLFDAYQNLVTTPTAVSFELATPGGAAQSRSATTKEGAAWIAMDSSTHQGAAQFVAHAGDVSSTRIIGQVPGDPCSLKVSAKPDGKQIALETEPVRDCSGNAVPDGTIVTFTETYNGAQSTVDVPLKRGIAKVEMPAIPGANISVASGVVLGNQIHWGR
;
A
#
# COMPACT_ATOMS: atom_id res chain seq x y z
N MET A 1 -5.96 -5.51 58.79
CA MET A 1 -5.84 -4.44 59.81
C MET A 1 -6.02 -3.11 59.08
N ILE A 2 -7.17 -2.51 59.35
CA ILE A 2 -7.56 -1.13 58.98
C ILE A 2 -6.93 -0.21 60.03
N PRO A 3 -6.59 1.06 59.75
CA PRO A 3 -7.64 2.04 59.92
C PRO A 3 -7.68 3.19 58.89
N THR A 4 -8.89 3.53 58.56
CA THR A 4 -9.48 4.79 58.15
C THR A 4 -9.02 6.01 58.95
N ARG A 5 -8.91 7.19 58.27
CA ARG A 5 -9.23 8.48 58.90
C ARG A 5 -9.80 9.47 57.87
N THR A 6 -11.01 9.80 58.07
CA THR A 6 -11.84 10.91 57.56
C THR A 6 -11.48 12.22 58.22
N SER A 7 -11.55 13.37 57.52
CA SER A 7 -12.03 14.68 58.01
C SER A 7 -12.14 15.62 56.83
N GLN A 8 -13.10 16.07 56.59
CA GLN A 8 -14.22 17.06 56.65
C GLN A 8 -13.74 18.52 56.53
N ILE A 9 -14.36 19.18 55.52
CA ILE A 9 -15.01 20.51 55.51
C ILE A 9 -14.13 21.77 55.55
N GLY A 10 -14.35 22.62 54.50
CA GLY A 10 -13.95 24.03 54.51
C GLY A 10 -14.38 24.76 53.25
N SER A 11 -15.68 25.08 53.13
CA SER A 11 -16.23 26.01 52.15
C SER A 11 -15.68 27.43 52.39
N ARG A 12 -15.12 28.08 51.35
CA ARG A 12 -15.12 29.54 51.26
C ARG A 12 -15.32 29.99 49.85
N ILE A 13 -16.43 30.61 49.61
CA ILE A 13 -16.80 31.42 48.46
C ILE A 13 -15.90 32.65 48.44
N GLY A 14 -15.10 32.80 47.40
CA GLY A 14 -14.33 33.98 47.08
C GLY A 14 -14.70 34.50 45.68
N LYS A 15 -15.44 35.60 45.63
CA LYS A 15 -15.68 36.36 44.40
C LYS A 15 -14.34 36.95 43.93
N GLY A 16 -13.80 36.46 42.85
CA GLY A 16 -12.64 36.99 42.17
C GLY A 16 -13.02 37.50 40.79
N ILE A 17 -12.90 38.79 40.63
CA ILE A 17 -13.10 39.58 39.44
C ILE A 17 -12.16 39.05 38.36
N GLY A 18 -12.75 38.54 37.26
CA GLY A 18 -12.00 38.08 36.11
C GLY A 18 -11.40 39.26 35.33
N THR A 19 -10.09 39.45 35.48
CA THR A 19 -9.35 40.35 34.61
C THR A 19 -9.11 39.67 33.29
N LEU A 20 -9.83 40.10 32.25
CA LEU A 20 -9.64 39.68 30.86
C LEU A 20 -8.29 40.27 30.39
N VAL A 21 -7.24 39.48 30.42
CA VAL A 21 -5.95 39.85 29.81
C VAL A 21 -6.08 39.61 28.30
N LEU A 22 -6.34 40.67 27.58
CA LEU A 22 -6.24 40.68 26.13
C LEU A 22 -4.74 40.57 25.77
N ALA A 23 -4.28 39.37 25.45
CA ALA A 23 -2.96 39.19 24.90
C ALA A 23 -2.94 39.72 23.47
N VAL A 24 -2.57 40.98 23.32
CA VAL A 24 -2.18 41.55 22.03
C VAL A 24 -0.87 40.86 21.65
N ALA A 25 -0.93 39.90 20.73
CA ALA A 25 0.23 39.36 20.08
C ALA A 25 0.89 40.47 19.25
N CYS A 26 1.82 41.18 19.83
CA CYS A 26 2.75 42.03 19.09
C CYS A 26 3.60 41.10 18.20
N SER A 27 3.17 40.92 16.95
CA SER A 27 4.05 40.38 15.90
C SER A 27 5.17 41.40 15.72
N ALA A 28 6.36 41.07 16.20
CA ALA A 28 7.56 41.81 15.91
C ALA A 28 7.77 41.81 14.38
N LEU A 29 7.37 42.89 13.73
CA LEU A 29 7.73 43.20 12.35
C LEU A 29 9.22 43.40 12.33
N ALA A 30 9.97 42.40 11.85
CA ALA A 30 11.33 42.58 11.43
C ALA A 30 11.31 43.61 10.28
N GLN A 31 11.65 44.86 10.59
CA GLN A 31 11.84 45.92 9.60
C GLN A 31 13.23 45.63 8.93
N GLY A 32 13.14 44.87 7.84
CA GLY A 32 14.28 44.66 6.94
C GLY A 32 13.72 44.51 5.53
N GLY A 33 13.99 45.51 4.69
CA GLY A 33 13.68 45.48 3.26
C GLY A 33 12.18 45.51 2.87
N GLY A 34 11.83 46.39 1.97
CA GLY A 34 10.41 46.72 1.66
C GLY A 34 9.54 45.61 1.01
N LEU A 35 10.02 44.33 0.89
CA LEU A 35 9.26 43.26 0.31
C LEU A 35 8.81 42.26 1.41
N THR A 36 7.50 42.08 1.55
CA THR A 36 6.90 41.10 2.48
C THR A 36 6.25 39.99 1.69
N VAL A 37 6.76 38.77 1.82
CA VAL A 37 6.29 37.55 1.15
C VAL A 37 5.71 36.60 2.20
N PRO A 38 4.60 35.87 1.93
CA PRO A 38 4.12 34.84 2.83
C PRO A 38 5.21 33.76 2.99
N LYS A 39 5.31 33.13 4.17
CA LYS A 39 6.28 32.05 4.38
C LYS A 39 5.93 30.78 3.61
N THR A 40 4.65 30.50 3.52
CA THR A 40 4.11 29.27 2.89
C THR A 40 2.86 29.61 2.10
N VAL A 41 2.73 28.98 0.95
CA VAL A 41 1.58 29.09 0.03
C VAL A 41 1.17 27.68 -0.40
N GLU A 42 -0.13 27.44 -0.50
CA GLU A 42 -0.63 26.18 -1.07
C GLU A 42 -0.56 26.22 -2.60
N ALA A 43 -0.16 25.12 -3.24
CA ALA A 43 -0.06 24.99 -4.69
C ALA A 43 -1.40 25.39 -5.36
N GLY A 44 -1.29 26.24 -6.37
CA GLY A 44 -2.44 26.76 -7.10
C GLY A 44 -3.24 27.85 -6.40
N SER A 45 -3.01 28.14 -5.12
CA SER A 45 -3.77 29.17 -4.41
C SER A 45 -3.34 30.59 -4.81
N SER A 46 -4.28 31.55 -4.71
CA SER A 46 -3.95 32.98 -4.83
C SER A 46 -3.30 33.49 -3.54
N PHE A 47 -2.37 34.44 -3.66
CA PHE A 47 -1.72 35.09 -2.51
C PHE A 47 -1.28 36.50 -2.84
N THR A 48 -0.80 37.22 -1.85
CA THR A 48 -0.38 38.62 -1.99
C THR A 48 1.03 38.81 -1.49
N ILE A 49 1.80 39.57 -2.23
CA ILE A 49 3.11 40.08 -1.86
C ILE A 49 2.96 41.59 -1.57
N ALA A 50 3.40 42.04 -0.42
CA ALA A 50 3.44 43.47 -0.12
C ALA A 50 4.80 44.05 -0.46
N SER A 51 4.81 45.23 -1.10
CA SER A 51 6.02 45.98 -1.40
C SER A 51 5.90 47.37 -0.82
N ASN A 52 7.00 47.89 -0.30
CA ASN A 52 7.11 49.28 0.12
C ASN A 52 7.77 50.11 -0.99
N GLY A 53 7.61 51.44 -0.92
CA GLY A 53 8.19 52.36 -1.89
C GLY A 53 7.16 52.94 -2.86
N SER A 54 7.65 53.52 -3.95
CA SER A 54 6.81 54.13 -4.99
C SER A 54 7.51 53.98 -6.36
N GLY A 55 6.71 53.96 -7.41
CA GLY A 55 7.19 53.83 -8.78
C GLY A 55 6.96 52.41 -9.34
N LYS A 56 7.57 52.13 -10.48
CA LYS A 56 7.45 50.84 -11.18
C LYS A 56 8.65 49.95 -10.95
N ALA A 57 8.40 48.66 -10.85
CA ALA A 57 9.44 47.63 -10.72
C ALA A 57 9.02 46.38 -11.52
N THR A 58 9.95 45.45 -11.74
CA THR A 58 9.64 44.13 -12.30
C THR A 58 9.81 43.08 -11.23
N LEU A 59 8.74 42.35 -10.95
CA LEU A 59 8.73 41.21 -10.04
C LEU A 59 9.11 39.93 -10.81
N TYR A 60 10.02 39.17 -10.25
CA TYR A 60 10.36 37.82 -10.66
C TYR A 60 10.06 36.87 -9.53
N ILE A 61 9.34 35.77 -9.80
CA ILE A 61 9.18 34.65 -8.88
C ILE A 61 9.79 33.43 -9.60
N VAL A 62 10.77 32.80 -8.99
CA VAL A 62 11.55 31.71 -9.58
C VAL A 62 11.50 30.49 -8.66
N GLY A 63 10.97 29.41 -9.18
CA GLY A 63 10.91 28.13 -8.50
C GLY A 63 11.28 26.96 -9.42
N LEU A 64 11.08 25.75 -8.95
CA LEU A 64 11.38 24.55 -9.72
C LEU A 64 10.45 24.44 -10.94
N GLY A 65 11.02 24.64 -12.11
CA GLY A 65 10.29 24.56 -13.39
C GLY A 65 9.36 25.74 -13.68
N GLU A 66 9.31 26.76 -12.83
CA GLU A 66 8.44 27.93 -13.00
C GLU A 66 9.21 29.24 -12.89
N VAL A 67 8.90 30.18 -13.79
CA VAL A 67 9.37 31.57 -13.71
C VAL A 67 8.21 32.51 -14.05
N VAL A 68 7.84 33.33 -13.08
CA VAL A 68 6.82 34.38 -13.27
C VAL A 68 7.54 35.73 -13.35
N LYS A 69 7.24 36.51 -14.40
CA LYS A 69 7.72 37.89 -14.58
C LYS A 69 6.52 38.81 -14.71
N ARG A 70 6.45 39.88 -13.90
CA ARG A 70 5.38 40.87 -13.95
C ARG A 70 5.92 42.27 -13.66
N ASP A 71 5.42 43.25 -14.41
CA ASP A 71 5.60 44.65 -14.04
C ASP A 71 4.56 45.02 -12.96
N VAL A 72 5.01 45.70 -11.91
CA VAL A 72 4.25 46.00 -10.72
C VAL A 72 4.44 47.44 -10.28
N ASP A 73 3.44 48.00 -9.60
CA ASP A 73 3.55 49.31 -8.96
C ASP A 73 3.91 49.10 -7.47
N LEU A 74 4.98 49.77 -7.02
CA LEU A 74 5.44 49.70 -5.64
C LEU A 74 4.50 50.45 -4.69
N GLY A 75 4.45 50.02 -3.45
CA GLY A 75 3.56 50.59 -2.42
C GLY A 75 2.12 50.10 -2.47
N GLN A 76 1.83 49.17 -3.38
CA GLN A 76 0.56 48.45 -3.47
C GLN A 76 0.74 46.97 -3.22
N ALA A 77 -0.36 46.32 -2.82
CA ALA A 77 -0.39 44.87 -2.68
C ALA A 77 -0.32 44.19 -4.08
N ILE A 78 0.68 43.38 -4.32
CA ILE A 78 0.87 42.62 -5.56
C ILE A 78 0.12 41.32 -5.43
N SER A 79 -1.04 41.21 -6.07
CA SER A 79 -1.82 39.97 -6.08
C SER A 79 -1.28 38.98 -7.10
N ILE A 80 -1.02 37.75 -6.66
CA ILE A 80 -0.70 36.59 -7.50
C ILE A 80 -1.98 35.77 -7.66
N PRO A 81 -2.54 35.64 -8.87
CA PRO A 81 -3.79 34.92 -9.11
C PRO A 81 -3.68 33.43 -8.84
N GLU A 82 -4.82 32.80 -8.60
CA GLU A 82 -4.97 31.36 -8.53
C GLU A 82 -4.41 30.68 -9.81
N GLY A 83 -3.77 29.52 -9.64
CA GLY A 83 -3.17 28.75 -10.73
C GLY A 83 -1.86 29.31 -11.29
N THR A 84 -1.35 30.47 -10.76
CA THR A 84 -0.09 31.06 -11.26
C THR A 84 1.13 30.28 -10.76
N ILE A 85 1.14 29.84 -9.52
CA ILE A 85 2.22 29.08 -8.87
C ILE A 85 1.61 27.75 -8.40
N TYR A 86 2.05 26.65 -8.96
CA TYR A 86 1.43 25.35 -8.72
C TYR A 86 2.43 24.19 -8.44
N ASN A 87 3.72 24.34 -8.73
CA ASN A 87 4.72 23.33 -8.38
C ASN A 87 5.14 23.49 -6.91
N ALA A 88 5.04 22.44 -6.11
CA ALA A 88 5.51 22.46 -4.72
C ALA A 88 7.04 22.55 -4.67
N GLY A 89 7.56 23.40 -3.77
CA GLY A 89 8.98 23.59 -3.59
C GLY A 89 9.33 24.97 -3.09
N HIS A 90 10.62 25.29 -3.08
CA HIS A 90 11.14 26.57 -2.62
C HIS A 90 11.18 27.57 -3.78
N TYR A 91 10.66 28.78 -3.53
CA TYR A 91 10.61 29.88 -4.48
C TYR A 91 11.38 31.09 -4.00
N LEU A 92 12.13 31.70 -4.90
CA LEU A 92 12.80 32.97 -4.70
C LEU A 92 12.00 34.08 -5.36
N VAL A 93 11.91 35.22 -4.70
CA VAL A 93 11.26 36.43 -5.20
C VAL A 93 12.30 37.51 -5.35
N PHE A 94 12.33 38.13 -6.52
CA PHE A 94 13.22 39.26 -6.84
C PHE A 94 12.37 40.44 -7.32
N LEU A 95 12.64 41.59 -6.79
CA LEU A 95 12.06 42.85 -7.22
C LEU A 95 13.17 43.69 -7.85
N ALA A 96 13.15 43.85 -9.17
CA ALA A 96 14.13 44.61 -9.92
C ALA A 96 13.57 45.99 -10.30
N GLY A 97 14.38 47.02 -10.06
CA GLY A 97 13.99 48.45 -10.26
C GLY A 97 13.72 49.12 -8.92
N GLY A 98 14.32 50.27 -8.68
CA GLY A 98 14.29 50.93 -7.39
C GLY A 98 15.24 50.32 -6.37
N SER A 99 14.77 49.78 -5.26
CA SER A 99 15.52 48.97 -4.34
C SER A 99 15.48 47.51 -4.84
N ASN A 100 16.64 46.88 -5.12
CA ASN A 100 16.68 45.45 -5.47
C ASN A 100 16.42 44.61 -4.21
N GLU A 101 15.18 44.16 -4.06
CA GLU A 101 14.74 43.40 -2.90
C GLU A 101 14.58 41.95 -3.22
N THR A 102 14.80 41.07 -2.25
CA THR A 102 14.66 39.63 -2.40
C THR A 102 13.84 39.07 -1.25
N GLY A 103 13.12 38.00 -1.52
CA GLY A 103 12.37 37.22 -0.55
C GLY A 103 12.30 35.76 -0.98
N SER A 104 11.72 34.95 -0.15
CA SER A 104 11.48 33.54 -0.49
C SER A 104 10.24 33.02 0.24
N PHE A 105 9.64 31.98 -0.32
CA PHE A 105 8.53 31.26 0.27
C PHE A 105 8.55 29.81 -0.18
N ASP A 106 7.84 28.97 0.56
CA ASP A 106 7.68 27.56 0.21
C ASP A 106 6.24 27.34 -0.32
N VAL A 107 6.15 26.65 -1.44
CA VAL A 107 4.88 26.14 -1.94
C VAL A 107 4.69 24.72 -1.45
N VAL A 108 3.64 24.49 -0.69
CA VAL A 108 3.26 23.16 -0.20
C VAL A 108 2.20 22.56 -1.11
N PRO A 109 2.15 21.22 -1.25
CA PRO A 109 1.11 20.56 -2.01
C PRO A 109 -0.29 20.94 -1.50
N ALA A 110 -1.25 21.00 -2.42
CA ALA A 110 -2.67 21.17 -2.10
C ALA A 110 -3.25 19.85 -1.54
N LYS A 111 -4.56 19.83 -1.33
CA LYS A 111 -5.27 18.62 -0.88
C LYS A 111 -5.08 17.46 -1.86
N VAL A 112 -5.16 16.24 -1.34
CA VAL A 112 -5.12 15.02 -2.16
C VAL A 112 -6.21 15.05 -3.23
N ALA A 113 -5.84 14.86 -4.49
CA ALA A 113 -6.72 14.82 -5.64
C ALA A 113 -6.52 13.55 -6.48
N ASP A 114 -5.37 12.87 -6.33
CA ASP A 114 -5.05 11.64 -7.04
C ASP A 114 -4.27 10.68 -6.15
N LEU A 115 -4.35 9.37 -6.48
CA LEU A 115 -3.72 8.30 -5.75
C LEU A 115 -3.11 7.30 -6.75
N SER A 116 -1.79 7.17 -6.73
CA SER A 116 -1.09 6.09 -7.44
C SER A 116 -1.00 4.87 -6.53
N PHE A 117 -1.59 3.75 -6.97
CA PHE A 117 -1.62 2.49 -6.22
C PHE A 117 -0.84 1.39 -6.92
N LEU A 118 0.13 0.82 -6.25
CA LEU A 118 0.90 -0.33 -6.68
C LEU A 118 0.59 -1.52 -5.78
N ALA A 119 0.16 -2.63 -6.38
CA ALA A 119 -0.09 -3.89 -5.69
C ALA A 119 0.77 -5.02 -6.26
N ARG A 120 1.39 -5.81 -5.39
CA ARG A 120 2.30 -6.91 -5.75
C ARG A 120 2.14 -8.12 -4.81
N PRO A 121 2.33 -9.34 -5.35
CA PRO A 121 2.40 -9.69 -6.76
C PRO A 121 1.01 -9.61 -7.43
N SER A 122 0.94 -9.61 -8.75
CA SER A 122 -0.34 -9.65 -9.47
C SER A 122 -1.02 -11.04 -9.44
N ARG A 123 -0.26 -12.07 -9.11
CA ARG A 123 -0.72 -13.46 -8.95
C ARG A 123 0.11 -14.17 -7.89
N LEU A 124 -0.54 -14.91 -6.99
CA LEU A 124 0.12 -15.70 -5.94
C LEU A 124 -0.74 -16.88 -5.51
N ALA A 125 -0.14 -17.81 -4.77
CA ALA A 125 -0.87 -18.91 -4.15
C ALA A 125 -1.75 -18.41 -2.99
N VAL A 126 -2.83 -19.14 -2.73
CA VAL A 126 -3.68 -18.94 -1.54
C VAL A 126 -2.95 -19.37 -0.25
N GLY A 127 -3.43 -18.87 0.90
CA GLY A 127 -2.94 -19.28 2.23
C GLY A 127 -1.56 -18.72 2.61
N LEU A 128 -1.06 -17.70 1.92
CA LEU A 128 0.22 -17.05 2.25
C LEU A 128 0.01 -15.89 3.22
N HIS A 129 0.77 -15.90 4.31
CA HIS A 129 0.83 -14.80 5.26
C HIS A 129 1.64 -13.65 4.68
N ASP A 130 1.11 -12.40 4.81
CA ASP A 130 1.71 -11.17 4.28
C ASP A 130 2.13 -11.26 2.79
N GLY A 131 1.46 -12.14 2.02
CA GLY A 131 1.82 -12.45 0.63
C GLY A 131 1.51 -11.33 -0.36
N ILE A 132 0.64 -10.37 -0.02
CA ILE A 132 0.22 -9.27 -0.90
C ILE A 132 0.71 -7.95 -0.30
N THR A 133 1.44 -7.18 -1.08
CA THR A 133 1.88 -5.83 -0.68
C THR A 133 1.14 -4.78 -1.48
N GLY A 134 0.62 -3.75 -0.80
CA GLY A 134 0.05 -2.55 -1.39
C GLY A 134 0.87 -1.32 -1.01
N ALA A 135 1.22 -0.50 -1.98
CA ALA A 135 1.89 0.78 -1.77
C ALA A 135 1.16 1.89 -2.51
N VAL A 136 1.01 3.05 -1.87
CA VAL A 136 0.37 4.22 -2.46
C VAL A 136 1.27 5.43 -2.40
N TYR A 137 1.08 6.32 -3.38
CA TYR A 137 1.60 7.68 -3.40
C TYR A 137 0.43 8.62 -3.61
N LEU A 138 0.37 9.70 -2.84
CA LEU A 138 -0.71 10.67 -2.90
C LEU A 138 -0.24 11.93 -3.61
N PHE A 139 -1.08 12.42 -4.53
CA PHE A 139 -0.79 13.61 -5.31
C PHE A 139 -1.93 14.62 -5.19
N ASP A 140 -1.60 15.91 -5.29
CA ASP A 140 -2.59 16.96 -5.48
C ASP A 140 -3.03 17.08 -6.96
N ALA A 141 -3.91 18.03 -7.26
CA ALA A 141 -4.41 18.26 -8.61
C ALA A 141 -3.33 18.73 -9.61
N TYR A 142 -2.18 19.19 -9.10
CA TYR A 142 -1.06 19.66 -9.89
C TYR A 142 0.08 18.61 -9.99
N GLN A 143 -0.20 17.38 -9.52
CA GLN A 143 0.76 16.27 -9.48
C GLN A 143 1.94 16.50 -8.52
N ASN A 144 1.79 17.37 -7.53
CA ASN A 144 2.74 17.44 -6.44
C ASN A 144 2.51 16.28 -5.46
N LEU A 145 3.57 15.67 -4.97
CA LEU A 145 3.51 14.65 -3.92
C LEU A 145 3.03 15.28 -2.61
N VAL A 146 1.88 14.81 -2.08
CA VAL A 146 1.32 15.31 -0.82
C VAL A 146 2.08 14.72 0.35
N THR A 147 3.02 15.48 0.90
CA THR A 147 3.92 15.05 1.98
C THR A 147 3.28 15.13 3.37
N THR A 148 2.15 15.83 3.53
CA THR A 148 1.41 15.89 4.78
C THR A 148 0.88 14.50 5.16
N PRO A 149 1.08 14.05 6.42
CA PRO A 149 0.59 12.76 6.88
C PRO A 149 -0.90 12.60 6.65
N THR A 150 -1.30 11.62 5.84
CA THR A 150 -2.67 11.36 5.42
C THR A 150 -3.03 9.91 5.69
N ALA A 151 -4.21 9.65 6.25
CA ALA A 151 -4.69 8.29 6.48
C ALA A 151 -5.09 7.63 5.15
N VAL A 152 -4.63 6.39 4.94
CA VAL A 152 -4.97 5.54 3.80
C VAL A 152 -5.57 4.25 4.33
N SER A 153 -6.72 3.86 3.82
CA SER A 153 -7.32 2.55 4.06
C SER A 153 -7.10 1.63 2.87
N PHE A 154 -6.85 0.36 3.16
CA PHE A 154 -6.65 -0.70 2.18
C PHE A 154 -7.66 -1.80 2.45
N GLU A 155 -8.33 -2.26 1.41
CA GLU A 155 -9.31 -3.32 1.48
C GLU A 155 -9.02 -4.39 0.44
N LEU A 156 -8.93 -5.65 0.86
CA LEU A 156 -8.75 -6.81 -0.01
C LEU A 156 -9.99 -7.69 0.10
N ALA A 157 -10.76 -7.80 -0.97
CA ALA A 157 -11.94 -8.63 -1.06
C ALA A 157 -11.74 -9.77 -2.06
N THR A 158 -11.90 -11.02 -1.61
CA THR A 158 -11.82 -12.22 -2.45
C THR A 158 -13.20 -12.87 -2.51
N PRO A 159 -13.69 -13.32 -3.68
CA PRO A 159 -14.95 -14.06 -3.78
C PRO A 159 -14.97 -15.26 -2.84
N GLY A 160 -16.02 -15.37 -2.03
CA GLY A 160 -16.18 -16.46 -1.06
C GLY A 160 -15.35 -16.36 0.22
N GLY A 161 -14.49 -15.33 0.33
CA GLY A 161 -13.70 -15.04 1.53
C GLY A 161 -14.21 -13.81 2.28
N ALA A 162 -13.79 -13.65 3.53
CA ALA A 162 -14.00 -12.42 4.28
C ALA A 162 -13.11 -11.30 3.72
N ALA A 163 -13.66 -10.09 3.59
CA ALA A 163 -12.86 -8.92 3.26
C ALA A 163 -11.88 -8.61 4.40
N GLN A 164 -10.65 -8.28 4.03
CA GLN A 164 -9.61 -7.83 4.94
C GLN A 164 -9.46 -6.32 4.80
N SER A 165 -9.31 -5.61 5.90
CA SER A 165 -9.06 -4.18 5.90
C SER A 165 -7.88 -3.84 6.79
N ARG A 166 -6.99 -2.98 6.31
CA ARG A 166 -5.87 -2.39 7.06
C ARG A 166 -5.77 -0.91 6.73
N SER A 167 -5.17 -0.14 7.63
CA SER A 167 -4.89 1.28 7.38
C SER A 167 -3.46 1.64 7.74
N ALA A 168 -2.93 2.63 7.05
CA ALA A 168 -1.63 3.21 7.31
C ALA A 168 -1.71 4.72 7.11
N THR A 169 -0.82 5.46 7.76
CA THR A 169 -0.65 6.90 7.53
C THR A 169 0.54 7.11 6.61
N THR A 170 0.39 7.98 5.62
CA THR A 170 1.51 8.32 4.73
C THR A 170 2.64 8.96 5.50
N LYS A 171 3.85 8.63 5.07
CA LYS A 171 5.08 9.26 5.50
C LYS A 171 5.75 9.81 4.24
N GLU A 172 5.92 11.13 4.19
CA GLU A 172 6.47 11.81 3.01
C GLU A 172 5.74 11.44 1.70
N GLY A 173 4.39 11.40 1.76
CA GLY A 173 3.53 11.12 0.62
C GLY A 173 3.34 9.65 0.24
N ALA A 174 3.99 8.73 0.94
CA ALA A 174 3.89 7.30 0.67
C ALA A 174 3.37 6.51 1.87
N ALA A 175 2.55 5.49 1.63
CA ALA A 175 2.19 4.47 2.62
C ALA A 175 2.23 3.09 1.98
N TRP A 176 2.51 2.06 2.78
CA TRP A 176 2.48 0.68 2.34
C TRP A 176 1.97 -0.25 3.44
N ILE A 177 1.40 -1.37 3.03
CA ILE A 177 0.96 -2.45 3.91
C ILE A 177 1.26 -3.81 3.29
N ALA A 178 1.25 -4.84 4.13
CA ALA A 178 1.18 -6.22 3.70
C ALA A 178 -0.16 -6.84 4.15
N MET A 179 -0.72 -7.76 3.35
CA MET A 179 -1.97 -8.47 3.62
C MET A 179 -1.81 -9.96 3.30
N ASP A 180 -2.59 -10.77 3.98
CA ASP A 180 -2.61 -12.21 3.74
C ASP A 180 -3.36 -12.50 2.44
N SER A 181 -2.91 -13.51 1.70
CA SER A 181 -3.75 -14.07 0.64
C SER A 181 -4.94 -14.83 1.25
N SER A 182 -6.06 -14.88 0.50
CA SER A 182 -7.22 -15.67 0.92
C SER A 182 -6.92 -17.16 0.94
N THR A 183 -7.75 -17.92 1.63
CA THR A 183 -7.78 -19.39 1.49
C THR A 183 -8.55 -19.86 0.24
N HIS A 184 -9.26 -18.95 -0.44
CA HIS A 184 -10.07 -19.23 -1.63
C HIS A 184 -9.38 -18.71 -2.88
N GLN A 185 -9.32 -19.54 -3.92
CA GLN A 185 -8.84 -19.11 -5.23
C GLN A 185 -9.83 -18.14 -5.90
N GLY A 186 -9.31 -17.24 -6.72
CA GLY A 186 -10.12 -16.30 -7.50
C GLY A 186 -9.44 -14.97 -7.70
N ALA A 187 -10.16 -14.04 -8.34
CA ALA A 187 -9.70 -12.68 -8.52
C ALA A 187 -10.07 -11.84 -7.28
N ALA A 188 -9.10 -11.42 -6.50
CA ALA A 188 -9.31 -10.52 -5.39
C ALA A 188 -9.26 -9.07 -5.86
N GLN A 189 -10.20 -8.25 -5.39
CA GLN A 189 -10.16 -6.80 -5.54
C GLN A 189 -9.34 -6.23 -4.38
N PHE A 190 -8.29 -5.48 -4.71
CA PHE A 190 -7.47 -4.77 -3.75
C PHE A 190 -7.62 -3.28 -3.98
N VAL A 191 -8.24 -2.60 -3.03
CA VAL A 191 -8.61 -1.18 -3.12
C VAL A 191 -7.82 -0.39 -2.09
N ALA A 192 -7.31 0.77 -2.50
CA ALA A 192 -6.75 1.77 -1.60
C ALA A 192 -7.59 3.05 -1.67
N HIS A 193 -7.87 3.66 -0.51
CA HIS A 193 -8.62 4.89 -0.37
C HIS A 193 -7.84 5.92 0.45
N ALA A 194 -7.87 7.17 -0.01
CA ALA A 194 -7.36 8.32 0.74
C ALA A 194 -8.33 9.49 0.57
N GLY A 195 -9.11 9.83 1.63
CA GLY A 195 -10.21 10.77 1.51
C GLY A 195 -11.22 10.35 0.44
N ASP A 196 -11.45 11.21 -0.54
CA ASP A 196 -12.43 10.98 -1.61
C ASP A 196 -11.83 10.24 -2.82
N VAL A 197 -10.53 9.96 -2.83
CA VAL A 197 -9.87 9.28 -3.95
C VAL A 197 -9.63 7.80 -3.66
N SER A 198 -9.73 6.98 -4.70
CA SER A 198 -9.50 5.55 -4.58
C SER A 198 -8.89 4.96 -5.85
N SER A 199 -8.21 3.85 -5.71
CA SER A 199 -7.69 3.07 -6.82
C SER A 199 -7.79 1.58 -6.54
N THR A 200 -8.09 0.79 -7.58
CA THR A 200 -8.31 -0.64 -7.48
C THR A 200 -7.28 -1.41 -8.30
N ARG A 201 -6.83 -2.54 -7.76
CA ARG A 201 -6.00 -3.53 -8.44
C ARG A 201 -6.63 -4.91 -8.29
N ILE A 202 -6.42 -5.76 -9.29
CA ILE A 202 -6.86 -7.15 -9.25
C ILE A 202 -5.64 -8.04 -8.97
N ILE A 203 -5.79 -8.91 -7.98
CA ILE A 203 -4.79 -9.90 -7.58
C ILE A 203 -5.35 -11.29 -7.86
N GLY A 204 -4.72 -12.04 -8.76
CA GLY A 204 -5.09 -13.43 -9.03
C GLY A 204 -4.61 -14.35 -7.91
N GLN A 205 -5.51 -14.97 -7.17
CA GLN A 205 -5.18 -15.97 -6.18
C GLN A 205 -5.41 -17.36 -6.77
N VAL A 206 -4.39 -18.18 -6.76
CA VAL A 206 -4.40 -19.53 -7.36
C VAL A 206 -4.19 -20.58 -6.29
N PRO A 207 -4.63 -21.83 -6.52
CA PRO A 207 -4.32 -22.91 -5.59
C PRO A 207 -2.80 -23.01 -5.33
N GLY A 208 -2.47 -23.41 -4.11
CA GLY A 208 -1.11 -23.75 -3.73
C GLY A 208 -0.67 -25.11 -4.26
N ASP A 209 0.53 -25.53 -3.84
CA ASP A 209 1.04 -26.87 -4.07
C ASP A 209 0.15 -27.91 -3.37
N PRO A 210 0.20 -29.19 -3.76
CA PRO A 210 -0.49 -30.26 -3.07
C PRO A 210 -0.17 -30.26 -1.56
N CYS A 211 -1.20 -30.38 -0.71
CA CYS A 211 -0.98 -30.48 0.74
C CYS A 211 -0.60 -31.92 1.17
N SER A 212 -1.20 -32.89 0.51
CA SER A 212 -0.93 -34.31 0.70
C SER A 212 -1.27 -35.08 -0.56
N LEU A 213 -0.64 -36.22 -0.72
CA LEU A 213 -0.90 -37.18 -1.80
C LEU A 213 -1.26 -38.52 -1.21
N LYS A 214 -2.33 -39.10 -1.71
CA LYS A 214 -2.67 -40.49 -1.42
C LYS A 214 -2.88 -41.23 -2.72
N VAL A 215 -2.23 -42.37 -2.85
CA VAL A 215 -2.35 -43.28 -3.99
C VAL A 215 -2.98 -44.60 -3.57
N SER A 216 -3.84 -45.13 -4.39
CA SER A 216 -4.37 -46.49 -4.31
C SER A 216 -3.90 -47.30 -5.50
N ALA A 217 -3.78 -48.63 -5.31
CA ALA A 217 -3.37 -49.56 -6.33
C ALA A 217 -4.43 -50.66 -6.49
N LYS A 218 -4.72 -51.01 -7.73
CA LYS A 218 -5.61 -52.11 -8.06
C LYS A 218 -4.94 -53.04 -9.09
N PRO A 219 -5.09 -54.38 -8.98
CA PRO A 219 -4.56 -55.27 -10.01
C PRO A 219 -5.32 -55.07 -11.33
N ASP A 220 -4.57 -55.02 -12.43
CA ASP A 220 -5.10 -54.95 -13.78
C ASP A 220 -4.31 -55.88 -14.71
N GLY A 221 -4.65 -57.16 -14.67
CA GLY A 221 -3.94 -58.21 -15.41
C GLY A 221 -2.47 -58.38 -14.98
N LYS A 222 -1.55 -58.02 -15.88
CA LYS A 222 -0.08 -58.03 -15.64
C LYS A 222 0.43 -56.66 -15.16
N GLN A 223 -0.45 -55.71 -14.97
CA GLN A 223 -0.17 -54.34 -14.55
C GLN A 223 -0.86 -54.01 -13.22
N ILE A 224 -0.44 -52.92 -12.66
CA ILE A 224 -1.07 -52.27 -11.51
C ILE A 224 -1.64 -50.94 -11.98
N ALA A 225 -2.92 -50.77 -11.83
CA ALA A 225 -3.55 -49.46 -12.01
C ALA A 225 -3.39 -48.64 -10.72
N LEU A 226 -2.66 -47.53 -10.81
CA LEU A 226 -2.44 -46.59 -9.72
C LEU A 226 -3.29 -45.34 -9.95
N GLU A 227 -3.95 -44.89 -8.89
CA GLU A 227 -4.80 -43.71 -8.93
C GLU A 227 -4.64 -42.90 -7.65
N THR A 228 -4.44 -41.56 -7.78
CA THR A 228 -4.46 -40.69 -6.61
C THR A 228 -5.89 -40.41 -6.17
N GLU A 229 -6.08 -40.12 -4.88
CA GLU A 229 -7.26 -39.37 -4.44
C GLU A 229 -7.27 -37.97 -5.09
N PRO A 230 -8.41 -37.25 -5.10
CA PRO A 230 -8.45 -35.88 -5.58
C PRO A 230 -7.43 -34.99 -4.84
N VAL A 231 -6.46 -34.45 -5.58
CA VAL A 231 -5.36 -33.66 -5.03
C VAL A 231 -5.81 -32.23 -4.73
N ARG A 232 -5.58 -31.81 -3.50
CA ARG A 232 -5.93 -30.47 -3.01
C ARG A 232 -4.75 -29.79 -2.35
N ASP A 233 -4.74 -28.45 -2.38
CA ASP A 233 -3.83 -27.64 -1.59
C ASP A 233 -4.23 -27.67 -0.10
N CYS A 234 -3.40 -27.05 0.76
CA CYS A 234 -3.65 -27.00 2.21
C CYS A 234 -4.86 -26.13 2.60
N SER A 235 -5.38 -25.32 1.67
CA SER A 235 -6.60 -24.55 1.82
C SER A 235 -7.85 -25.27 1.30
N GLY A 236 -7.71 -26.48 0.75
CA GLY A 236 -8.78 -27.31 0.23
C GLY A 236 -9.16 -27.02 -1.22
N ASN A 237 -8.48 -26.13 -1.92
CA ASN A 237 -8.72 -25.88 -3.35
C ASN A 237 -8.17 -27.02 -4.19
N ALA A 238 -8.82 -27.31 -5.32
CA ALA A 238 -8.32 -28.28 -6.27
C ALA A 238 -7.00 -27.79 -6.89
N VAL A 239 -5.96 -28.62 -6.82
CA VAL A 239 -4.69 -28.33 -7.50
C VAL A 239 -4.91 -28.34 -9.02
N PRO A 240 -4.32 -27.39 -9.77
CA PRO A 240 -4.59 -27.24 -11.20
C PRO A 240 -4.26 -28.50 -12.01
N ASP A 241 -5.10 -28.76 -13.01
CA ASP A 241 -4.81 -29.79 -14.02
C ASP A 241 -3.47 -29.48 -14.73
N GLY A 242 -2.69 -30.52 -15.03
CA GLY A 242 -1.36 -30.37 -15.58
C GLY A 242 -0.24 -30.38 -14.52
N THR A 243 -0.55 -30.25 -13.22
CA THR A 243 0.43 -30.44 -12.15
C THR A 243 0.96 -31.87 -12.21
N ILE A 244 2.28 -32.02 -12.20
CA ILE A 244 2.92 -33.33 -12.35
C ILE A 244 2.91 -34.09 -11.02
N VAL A 245 2.49 -35.35 -11.10
CA VAL A 245 2.62 -36.36 -10.05
C VAL A 245 3.55 -37.45 -10.55
N THR A 246 4.63 -37.68 -9.84
CA THR A 246 5.62 -38.71 -10.15
C THR A 246 5.32 -39.97 -9.38
N PHE A 247 5.13 -41.09 -10.07
CA PHE A 247 5.00 -42.41 -9.50
C PHE A 247 6.34 -43.12 -9.63
N THR A 248 6.85 -43.69 -8.55
CA THR A 248 8.11 -44.43 -8.53
C THR A 248 7.91 -45.84 -8.01
N GLU A 249 8.24 -46.83 -8.82
CA GLU A 249 8.31 -48.23 -8.44
C GLU A 249 9.75 -48.59 -8.14
N THR A 250 10.00 -49.20 -6.98
CA THR A 250 11.32 -49.63 -6.56
C THR A 250 11.30 -51.13 -6.24
N TYR A 251 12.17 -51.92 -6.92
CA TYR A 251 12.30 -53.35 -6.72
C TYR A 251 13.79 -53.77 -6.84
N ASN A 252 14.32 -54.46 -5.84
CA ASN A 252 15.72 -54.92 -5.79
C ASN A 252 16.76 -53.81 -6.09
N GLY A 253 16.49 -52.57 -5.64
CA GLY A 253 17.38 -51.44 -5.87
C GLY A 253 17.22 -50.75 -7.23
N ALA A 254 16.50 -51.35 -8.17
CA ALA A 254 16.13 -50.68 -9.42
C ALA A 254 14.90 -49.80 -9.24
N GLN A 255 14.87 -48.68 -9.92
CA GLN A 255 13.75 -47.75 -9.90
C GLN A 255 13.19 -47.49 -11.30
N SER A 256 11.88 -47.43 -11.40
CA SER A 256 11.14 -47.00 -12.58
C SER A 256 10.22 -45.82 -12.17
N THR A 257 10.27 -44.73 -12.91
CA THR A 257 9.46 -43.55 -12.63
C THR A 257 8.60 -43.15 -13.81
N VAL A 258 7.38 -42.70 -13.53
CA VAL A 258 6.45 -42.17 -14.54
C VAL A 258 5.86 -40.85 -14.04
N ASP A 259 6.01 -39.80 -14.83
CA ASP A 259 5.43 -38.48 -14.57
C ASP A 259 4.04 -38.40 -15.22
N VAL A 260 3.02 -38.07 -14.42
CA VAL A 260 1.63 -38.04 -14.86
C VAL A 260 1.02 -36.67 -14.50
N PRO A 261 0.50 -35.93 -15.46
CA PRO A 261 -0.22 -34.71 -15.17
C PRO A 261 -1.58 -34.99 -14.53
N LEU A 262 -1.96 -34.21 -13.55
CA LEU A 262 -3.33 -34.22 -13.01
C LEU A 262 -4.34 -33.94 -14.12
N LYS A 263 -5.41 -34.70 -14.13
CA LYS A 263 -6.62 -34.48 -14.96
C LYS A 263 -7.83 -34.55 -14.06
N ARG A 264 -8.60 -33.45 -13.96
CA ARG A 264 -9.73 -33.31 -13.04
C ARG A 264 -9.33 -33.60 -11.59
N GLY A 265 -8.11 -33.14 -11.23
CA GLY A 265 -7.56 -33.29 -9.88
C GLY A 265 -7.02 -34.70 -9.54
N ILE A 266 -6.94 -35.64 -10.47
CA ILE A 266 -6.51 -37.03 -10.24
C ILE A 266 -5.40 -37.37 -11.24
N ALA A 267 -4.36 -38.09 -10.76
CA ALA A 267 -3.36 -38.74 -11.61
C ALA A 267 -3.63 -40.24 -11.67
N LYS A 268 -3.60 -40.81 -12.88
CA LYS A 268 -3.78 -42.25 -13.11
C LYS A 268 -2.69 -42.79 -14.02
N VAL A 269 -2.11 -43.96 -13.67
CA VAL A 269 -1.06 -44.62 -14.45
C VAL A 269 -1.17 -46.12 -14.26
N GLU A 270 -0.75 -46.87 -15.28
CA GLU A 270 -0.52 -48.30 -15.21
C GLU A 270 0.99 -48.56 -15.18
N MET A 271 1.41 -49.40 -14.25
CA MET A 271 2.80 -49.81 -14.08
C MET A 271 2.89 -51.32 -14.04
N PRO A 272 4.07 -51.96 -14.28
CA PRO A 272 4.24 -53.39 -14.18
C PRO A 272 3.84 -53.94 -12.79
N ALA A 273 3.20 -55.10 -12.72
CA ALA A 273 2.85 -55.76 -11.46
C ALA A 273 4.00 -56.62 -10.97
N ILE A 274 4.97 -56.01 -10.28
CA ILE A 274 6.16 -56.72 -9.72
C ILE A 274 5.88 -57.05 -8.25
N PRO A 275 5.68 -58.33 -7.88
CA PRO A 275 5.46 -58.72 -6.48
C PRO A 275 6.67 -58.34 -5.61
N GLY A 276 6.42 -57.69 -4.48
CA GLY A 276 7.47 -57.19 -3.57
C GLY A 276 7.99 -55.80 -3.91
N ALA A 277 7.50 -55.15 -4.98
CA ALA A 277 7.88 -53.77 -5.28
C ALA A 277 7.25 -52.78 -4.29
N ASN A 278 7.99 -51.70 -4.00
CA ASN A 278 7.51 -50.53 -3.28
C ASN A 278 7.14 -49.45 -4.29
N ILE A 279 5.92 -48.94 -4.18
CA ILE A 279 5.41 -47.86 -5.00
C ILE A 279 5.28 -46.63 -4.13
N SER A 280 5.88 -45.52 -4.55
CA SER A 280 5.75 -44.21 -3.92
C SER A 280 5.24 -43.17 -4.91
N VAL A 281 4.64 -42.10 -4.39
CA VAL A 281 4.12 -40.99 -5.19
C VAL A 281 4.63 -39.69 -4.64
N ALA A 282 4.95 -38.75 -5.52
CA ALA A 282 5.41 -37.40 -5.17
C ALA A 282 4.84 -36.37 -6.13
N SER A 283 4.73 -35.11 -5.65
CA SER A 283 4.51 -33.95 -6.51
C SER A 283 5.29 -32.77 -5.92
N GLY A 284 6.29 -32.29 -6.66
CA GLY A 284 7.25 -31.32 -6.13
C GLY A 284 7.94 -31.86 -4.87
N VAL A 285 7.80 -31.16 -3.75
CA VAL A 285 8.39 -31.57 -2.46
C VAL A 285 7.44 -32.41 -1.59
N VAL A 286 6.22 -32.65 -2.03
CA VAL A 286 5.20 -33.36 -1.28
C VAL A 286 5.28 -34.84 -1.60
N LEU A 287 5.51 -35.64 -0.57
CA LEU A 287 5.51 -37.10 -0.67
C LEU A 287 4.16 -37.65 -0.24
N GLY A 288 3.66 -38.64 -0.97
CA GLY A 288 2.46 -39.39 -0.61
C GLY A 288 2.73 -40.65 0.19
N ASN A 289 1.69 -41.48 0.37
CA ASN A 289 1.83 -42.79 0.98
C ASN A 289 2.66 -43.73 0.08
N GLN A 290 3.20 -44.75 0.69
CA GLN A 290 3.84 -45.86 -0.01
C GLN A 290 2.94 -47.10 -0.01
N ILE A 291 3.00 -47.87 -1.08
CA ILE A 291 2.29 -49.13 -1.25
C ILE A 291 3.33 -50.21 -1.46
N HIS A 292 3.25 -51.29 -0.68
CA HIS A 292 4.03 -52.49 -0.92
C HIS A 292 3.14 -53.49 -1.70
N TRP A 293 3.52 -53.77 -2.96
CA TRP A 293 2.70 -54.57 -3.85
C TRP A 293 2.90 -56.06 -3.65
N GLY A 294 1.81 -56.84 -3.57
CA GLY A 294 1.87 -58.31 -3.52
C GLY A 294 2.01 -58.89 -2.12
N ARG A 295 1.63 -58.16 -1.08
CA ARG A 295 1.39 -58.72 0.27
C ARG A 295 -0.07 -58.89 0.56
#